data_a8e3b4014beed4454e87f0b9e7b2c935
#
_entry.id   a8e3b4014beed4454e87f0b9e7b2c935
#
_cell.length_a   1.000
_cell.length_b   1.000
_cell.length_c   1.000
_cell.angle_alpha   90.00
_cell.angle_beta   90.00
_cell.angle_gamma   90.00
#
_symmetry.space_group_name_H-M   'P 1'
#
loop_
_entity.id
_entity.type
_entity.pdbx_description
1 polymer ?
#
loop_
_entity_poly.entity_id
_entity_poly.type
_entity_poly.pdbx_seq_one_letter_code
_entity_poly.pdbx_strand_id
1 'polypeptide(L)'
;MEIKRESYLEQLKIRKDNGMIKIITGIRRCGKSFLLFVLFKKYLLESGIDNDHIIEIALDGIENEELRDPKKCYQYIKDTMKDEQKYYLLLDEVQIMPRFEEVLNSLLRISNIDVYVTGSNSKFLSSDIVTEFRGRGDEIRIYPLSFAEFYAVFDGDYDDAWEEYMIYGGLPQVAQFSIERQKAEYLKNIFTNVYIKDVVERNRIQNVDEIGTLVDILASAIGAPTNPSKISNTFKSERGINYSNKTISNHIDYLAEEFLISKANRYDIKGRKYVGANLKYYFSDIGLRNARLNFRQQEPTHIMENIVYNELLIRGYNVDVGIVDVFAKSGEGKRIHKQLEVDFVVNQGSQRYYIQVAYDMASEEKQTQELNSFRNIPDSFKKIVIVNGTKKPWRNDEGFVIMGMKYFLLNVDSLEF
;
A
#
# COMPACT_ATOMS: atom_id res chain seq x y z
N MET A 1 -2.78 23.87 -1.81
CA MET A 1 -3.42 23.10 -2.89
C MET A 1 -4.19 21.95 -2.27
N GLU A 2 -5.48 21.77 -2.60
CA GLU A 2 -6.32 20.71 -2.05
C GLU A 2 -6.30 19.49 -2.97
N ILE A 3 -5.86 18.33 -2.45
CA ILE A 3 -5.88 17.07 -3.20
C ILE A 3 -7.17 16.35 -2.85
N LYS A 4 -8.03 16.10 -3.82
CA LYS A 4 -9.42 15.70 -3.59
C LYS A 4 -9.64 14.29 -3.05
N ARG A 5 -8.73 13.33 -3.29
CA ARG A 5 -8.84 11.94 -2.81
C ARG A 5 -10.22 11.30 -3.04
N GLU A 6 -10.82 11.54 -4.20
CA GLU A 6 -12.25 11.24 -4.48
C GLU A 6 -12.62 9.78 -4.25
N SER A 7 -11.77 8.84 -4.65
CA SER A 7 -12.03 7.39 -4.47
C SER A 7 -12.18 6.99 -2.99
N TYR A 8 -11.39 7.59 -2.10
CA TYR A 8 -11.47 7.32 -0.66
C TYR A 8 -12.65 8.04 -0.01
N LEU A 9 -12.93 9.26 -0.47
CA LEU A 9 -14.11 10.00 0.00
C LEU A 9 -15.41 9.23 -0.36
N GLU A 10 -15.51 8.69 -1.56
CA GLU A 10 -16.64 7.85 -1.95
C GLU A 10 -16.75 6.58 -1.10
N GLN A 11 -15.62 5.96 -0.78
CA GLN A 11 -15.62 4.81 0.13
C GLN A 11 -16.18 5.16 1.51
N LEU A 12 -15.86 6.34 2.06
CA LEU A 12 -16.45 6.82 3.33
C LEU A 12 -17.95 7.08 3.22
N LYS A 13 -18.38 7.70 2.11
CA LYS A 13 -19.81 7.99 1.84
C LYS A 13 -20.64 6.71 1.76
N ILE A 14 -20.20 5.70 1.01
CA ILE A 14 -20.90 4.42 0.85
C ILE A 14 -21.03 3.68 2.18
N ARG A 15 -20.06 3.82 3.07
CA ARG A 15 -20.04 3.15 4.38
C ARG A 15 -20.75 3.96 5.48
N LYS A 16 -21.18 5.17 5.18
CA LYS A 16 -21.87 6.05 6.14
C LYS A 16 -23.12 5.36 6.68
N ASP A 17 -23.32 5.44 7.99
CA ASP A 17 -24.49 4.91 8.71
C ASP A 17 -24.70 3.37 8.60
N ASN A 18 -23.65 2.60 8.28
CA ASN A 18 -23.73 1.14 8.15
C ASN A 18 -23.68 0.37 9.49
N GLY A 19 -23.64 1.08 10.63
CA GLY A 19 -23.59 0.47 11.96
C GLY A 19 -22.24 -0.14 12.36
N MET A 20 -21.19 0.04 11.55
CA MET A 20 -19.84 -0.43 11.81
C MET A 20 -18.91 0.75 12.13
N ILE A 21 -17.80 0.48 12.79
CA ILE A 21 -16.71 1.45 12.96
C ILE A 21 -15.94 1.52 11.63
N LYS A 22 -15.85 2.71 11.04
CA LYS A 22 -15.02 2.95 9.87
C LYS A 22 -13.59 3.18 10.32
N ILE A 23 -12.69 2.26 9.92
CA ILE A 23 -11.30 2.24 10.35
C ILE A 23 -10.42 2.66 9.17
N ILE A 24 -9.87 3.87 9.23
CA ILE A 24 -9.02 4.43 8.19
C ILE A 24 -7.57 4.12 8.54
N THR A 25 -6.95 3.23 7.77
CA THR A 25 -5.55 2.82 7.97
C THR A 25 -4.66 3.30 6.84
N GLY A 26 -3.36 3.17 7.03
CA GLY A 26 -2.37 3.50 6.01
C GLY A 26 -1.10 4.11 6.59
N ILE A 27 -0.07 4.15 5.77
CA ILE A 27 1.24 4.66 6.15
C ILE A 27 1.15 6.08 6.73
N ARG A 28 2.00 6.44 7.67
CA ARG A 28 2.05 7.81 8.19
C ARG A 28 2.20 8.83 7.05
N ARG A 29 1.58 10.01 7.20
CA ARG A 29 1.62 11.14 6.23
C ARG A 29 1.03 10.84 4.85
N CYS A 30 0.26 9.76 4.66
CA CYS A 30 -0.47 9.52 3.42
C CYS A 30 -1.79 10.31 3.30
N GLY A 31 -2.16 11.11 4.32
CA GLY A 31 -3.32 12.02 4.26
C GLY A 31 -4.57 11.52 4.98
N LYS A 32 -4.48 10.59 5.94
CA LYS A 32 -5.63 10.06 6.72
C LYS A 32 -6.42 11.16 7.44
N SER A 33 -5.73 11.96 8.26
CA SER A 33 -6.32 13.06 9.02
C SER A 33 -6.94 14.11 8.10
N PHE A 34 -6.30 14.41 6.95
CA PHE A 34 -6.82 15.34 5.95
C PHE A 34 -8.11 14.81 5.31
N LEU A 35 -8.13 13.52 4.94
CA LEU A 35 -9.33 12.89 4.41
C LEU A 35 -10.49 12.97 5.42
N LEU A 36 -10.21 12.70 6.70
CA LEU A 36 -11.22 12.65 7.74
C LEU A 36 -11.72 14.05 8.16
N PHE A 37 -10.81 14.93 8.57
CA PHE A 37 -11.15 16.23 9.16
C PHE A 37 -11.39 17.35 8.14
N VAL A 38 -10.92 17.19 6.90
CA VAL A 38 -11.12 18.21 5.87
C VAL A 38 -12.13 17.74 4.83
N LEU A 39 -11.84 16.64 4.13
CA LEU A 39 -12.69 16.24 3.00
C LEU A 39 -14.01 15.62 3.45
N PHE A 40 -13.98 14.68 4.38
CA PHE A 40 -15.18 14.02 4.84
C PHE A 40 -16.06 14.94 5.71
N LYS A 41 -15.45 15.75 6.60
CA LYS A 41 -16.18 16.79 7.34
C LYS A 41 -16.89 17.77 6.42
N LYS A 42 -16.18 18.27 5.38
CA LYS A 42 -16.77 19.14 4.36
C LYS A 42 -17.99 18.49 3.71
N TYR A 43 -17.88 17.23 3.31
CA TYR A 43 -19.00 16.46 2.77
C TYR A 43 -20.19 16.36 3.76
N LEU A 44 -19.96 16.10 5.05
CA LEU A 44 -21.01 16.03 6.05
C LEU A 44 -21.76 17.38 6.15
N LEU A 45 -21.03 18.50 6.23
CA LEU A 45 -21.60 19.84 6.27
C LEU A 45 -22.41 20.16 5.00
N GLU A 46 -21.87 19.84 3.82
CA GLU A 46 -22.57 20.02 2.53
C GLU A 46 -23.81 19.12 2.41
N SER A 47 -23.85 18.00 3.13
CA SER A 47 -25.01 17.10 3.22
C SER A 47 -26.05 17.56 4.22
N GLY A 48 -25.87 18.74 4.84
CA GLY A 48 -26.82 19.34 5.77
C GLY A 48 -26.69 18.89 7.23
N ILE A 49 -25.56 18.26 7.59
CA ILE A 49 -25.28 17.93 8.99
C ILE A 49 -24.72 19.19 9.67
N ASP A 50 -25.32 19.57 10.80
CA ASP A 50 -24.83 20.71 11.56
C ASP A 50 -23.47 20.42 12.20
N ASN A 51 -22.63 21.44 12.30
CA ASN A 51 -21.28 21.30 12.87
C ASN A 51 -21.31 20.79 14.32
N ASP A 52 -22.36 21.10 15.10
CA ASP A 52 -22.53 20.63 16.47
C ASP A 52 -22.80 19.11 16.57
N HIS A 53 -23.14 18.47 15.46
CA HIS A 53 -23.31 17.03 15.35
C HIS A 53 -22.06 16.29 14.78
N ILE A 54 -20.96 17.02 14.60
CA ILE A 54 -19.66 16.46 14.17
C ILE A 54 -18.67 16.62 15.33
N ILE A 55 -18.29 15.50 15.95
CA ILE A 55 -17.37 15.47 17.07
C ILE A 55 -15.98 15.11 16.53
N GLU A 56 -15.03 16.05 16.62
CA GLU A 56 -13.65 15.89 16.14
C GLU A 56 -12.70 15.79 17.32
N ILE A 57 -11.87 14.73 17.35
CA ILE A 57 -10.85 14.51 18.39
C ILE A 57 -9.57 14.03 17.73
N ALA A 58 -8.52 14.84 17.75
CA ALA A 58 -7.17 14.47 17.35
C ALA A 58 -6.35 14.11 18.62
N LEU A 59 -6.13 12.81 18.85
CA LEU A 59 -5.50 12.34 20.10
C LEU A 59 -4.00 12.64 20.19
N ASP A 60 -3.35 12.96 19.08
CA ASP A 60 -1.96 13.42 19.04
C ASP A 60 -1.82 14.90 19.44
N GLY A 61 -2.90 15.69 19.37
CA GLY A 61 -2.94 17.08 19.80
C GLY A 61 -2.79 17.22 21.31
N ILE A 62 -2.07 18.26 21.74
CA ILE A 62 -1.87 18.57 23.17
C ILE A 62 -3.18 19.02 23.85
N GLU A 63 -4.05 19.65 23.10
CA GLU A 63 -5.38 20.10 23.55
C GLU A 63 -6.28 18.94 23.94
N ASN A 64 -6.02 17.73 23.41
CA ASN A 64 -6.78 16.51 23.68
C ASN A 64 -6.00 15.52 24.57
N GLU A 65 -4.94 15.96 25.25
CA GLU A 65 -4.11 15.06 26.07
C GLU A 65 -4.93 14.34 27.15
N GLU A 66 -5.89 15.01 27.77
CA GLU A 66 -6.78 14.40 28.77
C GLU A 66 -7.72 13.33 28.18
N LEU A 67 -8.06 13.46 26.89
CA LEU A 67 -8.93 12.50 26.19
C LEU A 67 -8.18 11.22 25.76
N ARG A 68 -6.89 11.14 26.02
CA ARG A 68 -6.12 9.86 25.93
C ARG A 68 -6.52 8.88 27.04
N ASP A 69 -7.17 9.34 28.12
CA ASP A 69 -7.83 8.47 29.08
C ASP A 69 -9.15 7.94 28.52
N PRO A 70 -9.34 6.60 28.42
CA PRO A 70 -10.54 6.01 27.83
C PRO A 70 -11.86 6.45 28.46
N LYS A 71 -11.88 6.62 29.79
CA LYS A 71 -13.09 7.01 30.51
C LYS A 71 -13.44 8.47 30.26
N LYS A 72 -12.42 9.34 30.28
CA LYS A 72 -12.61 10.77 29.98
C LYS A 72 -13.07 10.98 28.55
N CYS A 73 -12.47 10.26 27.58
CA CYS A 73 -12.85 10.32 26.18
C CYS A 73 -14.32 9.90 25.99
N TYR A 74 -14.68 8.74 26.53
CA TYR A 74 -16.07 8.25 26.44
C TYR A 74 -17.07 9.22 27.06
N GLN A 75 -16.74 9.77 28.25
CA GLN A 75 -17.62 10.74 28.93
C GLN A 75 -17.74 12.04 28.13
N TYR A 76 -16.62 12.57 27.63
CA TYR A 76 -16.63 13.77 26.78
C TYR A 76 -17.51 13.62 25.55
N ILE A 77 -17.42 12.48 24.84
CA ILE A 77 -18.28 12.19 23.69
C ILE A 77 -19.74 12.20 24.09
N LYS A 78 -20.10 11.54 25.20
CA LYS A 78 -21.47 11.50 25.70
C LYS A 78 -22.00 12.87 26.10
N ASP A 79 -21.19 13.69 26.76
CA ASP A 79 -21.57 15.03 27.22
C ASP A 79 -21.70 16.01 26.05
N THR A 80 -21.05 15.74 24.93
CA THR A 80 -21.16 16.52 23.70
C THR A 80 -22.46 16.21 22.94
N MET A 81 -23.00 15.01 23.07
CA MET A 81 -24.26 14.59 22.46
C MET A 81 -25.44 15.10 23.26
N LYS A 82 -26.10 16.18 22.80
CA LYS A 82 -27.13 16.90 23.53
C LYS A 82 -28.56 16.54 23.15
N ASP A 83 -28.76 15.88 22.03
CA ASP A 83 -30.07 15.52 21.49
C ASP A 83 -30.06 14.11 20.86
N GLU A 84 -31.20 13.70 20.31
CA GLU A 84 -31.37 12.37 19.69
C GLU A 84 -30.99 12.34 18.19
N GLN A 85 -30.47 13.45 17.63
CA GLN A 85 -30.08 13.50 16.25
C GLN A 85 -28.81 12.67 16.03
N LYS A 86 -28.46 12.41 14.77
CA LYS A 86 -27.30 11.61 14.41
C LYS A 86 -26.02 12.42 14.58
N TYR A 87 -25.06 11.86 15.32
CA TYR A 87 -23.72 12.38 15.52
C TYR A 87 -22.68 11.60 14.71
N TYR A 88 -21.68 12.31 14.23
CA TYR A 88 -20.53 11.75 13.52
C TYR A 88 -19.27 11.97 14.33
N LEU A 89 -18.68 10.90 14.85
CA LEU A 89 -17.43 10.95 15.60
C LEU A 89 -16.27 10.72 14.66
N LEU A 90 -15.39 11.70 14.56
CA LEU A 90 -14.14 11.66 13.81
C LEU A 90 -12.98 11.63 14.81
N LEU A 91 -12.33 10.47 14.99
CA LEU A 91 -11.31 10.25 16.00
C LEU A 91 -9.98 9.89 15.33
N ASP A 92 -8.99 10.78 15.42
CA ASP A 92 -7.69 10.60 14.76
C ASP A 92 -6.64 10.02 15.71
N GLU A 93 -5.76 9.16 15.16
CA GLU A 93 -4.65 8.47 15.82
C GLU A 93 -5.09 7.72 17.10
N VAL A 94 -6.21 6.97 17.00
CA VAL A 94 -6.89 6.35 18.16
C VAL A 94 -5.98 5.37 18.93
N GLN A 95 -4.93 4.81 18.33
CA GLN A 95 -3.97 3.93 19.00
C GLN A 95 -3.14 4.62 20.10
N ILE A 96 -3.18 5.95 20.19
CA ILE A 96 -2.54 6.69 21.27
C ILE A 96 -3.29 6.46 22.60
N MET A 97 -4.59 6.19 22.54
CA MET A 97 -5.43 5.89 23.69
C MET A 97 -5.25 4.41 24.10
N PRO A 98 -4.85 4.08 25.32
CA PRO A 98 -4.81 2.69 25.77
C PRO A 98 -6.23 2.12 25.85
N ARG A 99 -6.42 0.85 25.47
CA ARG A 99 -7.72 0.17 25.49
C ARG A 99 -8.81 0.91 24.69
N PHE A 100 -8.43 1.56 23.60
CA PHE A 100 -9.36 2.30 22.73
C PHE A 100 -10.50 1.39 22.20
N GLU A 101 -10.25 0.09 22.07
CA GLU A 101 -11.21 -0.92 21.63
C GLU A 101 -12.43 -0.99 22.57
N GLU A 102 -12.21 -0.85 23.89
CA GLU A 102 -13.31 -0.83 24.86
C GLU A 102 -14.20 0.41 24.68
N VAL A 103 -13.59 1.56 24.37
CA VAL A 103 -14.32 2.80 24.08
C VAL A 103 -15.15 2.64 22.81
N LEU A 104 -14.52 2.18 21.73
CA LEU A 104 -15.19 2.01 20.44
C LEU A 104 -16.34 0.98 20.51
N ASN A 105 -16.14 -0.15 21.19
CA ASN A 105 -17.18 -1.14 21.43
C ASN A 105 -18.34 -0.59 22.28
N SER A 106 -18.06 0.34 23.20
CA SER A 106 -19.09 0.99 24.01
C SER A 106 -19.89 2.00 23.19
N LEU A 107 -19.25 2.74 22.31
CA LEU A 107 -19.89 3.69 21.38
C LEU A 107 -20.82 2.99 20.37
N LEU A 108 -20.47 1.79 19.91
CA LEU A 108 -21.35 0.99 19.02
C LEU A 108 -22.71 0.63 19.63
N ARG A 109 -22.89 0.77 20.95
CA ARG A 109 -24.19 0.54 21.63
C ARG A 109 -25.08 1.76 21.59
N ILE A 110 -24.56 2.91 21.17
CA ILE A 110 -25.29 4.17 21.05
C ILE A 110 -25.85 4.23 19.63
N SER A 111 -27.16 4.29 19.49
CA SER A 111 -27.85 4.17 18.18
C SER A 111 -27.69 5.38 17.26
N ASN A 112 -27.48 6.56 17.84
CA ASN A 112 -27.41 7.83 17.12
C ASN A 112 -25.96 8.35 16.96
N ILE A 113 -24.94 7.49 16.98
CA ILE A 113 -23.56 7.86 16.66
C ILE A 113 -23.04 7.01 15.49
N ASP A 114 -22.29 7.64 14.61
CA ASP A 114 -21.53 6.98 13.54
C ASP A 114 -20.04 7.25 13.72
N VAL A 115 -19.20 6.20 13.76
CA VAL A 115 -17.84 6.27 14.26
C VAL A 115 -16.82 6.07 13.15
N TYR A 116 -15.90 7.02 13.02
CA TYR A 116 -14.78 7.01 12.09
C TYR A 116 -13.48 7.21 12.87
N VAL A 117 -12.55 6.28 12.70
CA VAL A 117 -11.26 6.34 13.40
C VAL A 117 -10.11 6.22 12.43
N THR A 118 -8.98 6.84 12.74
CA THR A 118 -7.74 6.62 12.01
C THR A 118 -6.70 5.93 12.86
N GLY A 119 -5.80 5.21 12.17
CA GLY A 119 -4.61 4.63 12.76
C GLY A 119 -3.49 4.43 11.74
N SER A 120 -2.25 4.57 12.20
CA SER A 120 -1.07 4.55 11.34
C SER A 120 -0.37 3.19 11.26
N ASN A 121 -0.96 2.11 11.81
CA ASN A 121 -0.39 0.76 11.71
C ASN A 121 -1.44 -0.33 11.56
N SER A 122 -0.99 -1.52 11.11
CA SER A 122 -1.87 -2.68 10.90
C SER A 122 -2.22 -3.44 12.18
N LYS A 123 -1.68 -3.04 13.35
CA LYS A 123 -2.14 -3.62 14.63
C LYS A 123 -3.62 -3.32 14.87
N PHE A 124 -4.14 -2.27 14.21
CA PHE A 124 -5.58 -2.07 14.04
C PHE A 124 -6.30 -3.21 13.31
N LEU A 125 -5.56 -4.00 12.55
CA LEU A 125 -6.04 -5.13 11.77
C LEU A 125 -5.52 -6.47 12.29
N SER A 126 -4.75 -6.46 13.38
CA SER A 126 -4.32 -7.70 14.00
C SER A 126 -5.55 -8.56 14.29
N SER A 127 -5.39 -9.87 14.18
CA SER A 127 -6.44 -10.84 14.49
C SER A 127 -7.13 -10.56 15.83
N ASP A 128 -6.44 -9.88 16.73
CA ASP A 128 -6.92 -9.51 18.05
C ASP A 128 -7.98 -8.39 17.96
N ILE A 129 -7.75 -7.34 17.15
CA ILE A 129 -8.73 -6.24 16.97
C ILE A 129 -9.91 -6.68 16.12
N VAL A 130 -9.68 -7.43 15.03
CA VAL A 130 -10.79 -8.04 14.26
C VAL A 130 -11.64 -8.94 15.17
N THR A 131 -11.00 -9.66 16.09
CA THR A 131 -11.67 -10.51 17.08
C THR A 131 -12.37 -9.65 18.15
N GLU A 132 -11.76 -8.54 18.61
CA GLU A 132 -12.35 -7.64 19.61
C GLU A 132 -13.52 -6.85 19.07
N PHE A 133 -13.44 -6.35 17.85
CA PHE A 133 -14.60 -5.73 17.19
C PHE A 133 -15.64 -6.75 16.70
N ARG A 134 -15.36 -8.07 16.80
CA ARG A 134 -16.29 -9.15 16.45
C ARG A 134 -16.96 -8.94 15.07
N GLY A 135 -16.17 -8.53 14.08
CA GLY A 135 -16.66 -8.28 12.73
C GLY A 135 -17.44 -6.95 12.58
N ARG A 136 -17.29 -5.99 13.50
CA ARG A 136 -17.94 -4.68 13.46
C ARG A 136 -17.04 -3.55 13.01
N GLY A 137 -15.84 -3.84 12.52
CA GLY A 137 -14.94 -2.90 11.89
C GLY A 137 -15.02 -3.00 10.36
N ASP A 138 -15.04 -1.85 9.69
CA ASP A 138 -15.03 -1.72 8.23
C ASP A 138 -13.80 -0.90 7.82
N GLU A 139 -12.80 -1.58 7.25
CA GLU A 139 -11.51 -0.96 6.96
C GLU A 139 -11.51 -0.24 5.62
N ILE A 140 -10.86 0.93 5.62
CA ILE A 140 -10.50 1.69 4.43
C ILE A 140 -9.00 1.95 4.49
N ARG A 141 -8.24 1.21 3.70
CA ARG A 141 -6.79 1.41 3.62
C ARG A 141 -6.43 2.52 2.64
N ILE A 142 -5.77 3.56 3.14
CA ILE A 142 -5.29 4.69 2.36
C ILE A 142 -3.81 4.49 1.99
N TYR A 143 -3.52 4.70 0.73
CA TYR A 143 -2.16 4.69 0.18
C TYR A 143 -1.66 6.13 -0.05
N PRO A 144 -0.35 6.35 -0.26
CA PRO A 144 0.15 7.58 -0.89
C PRO A 144 -0.64 7.91 -2.16
N LEU A 145 -0.48 9.09 -2.70
CA LEU A 145 -1.19 9.48 -3.92
C LEU A 145 -0.95 8.45 -5.03
N SER A 146 -2.01 8.03 -5.70
CA SER A 146 -1.88 7.35 -6.98
C SER A 146 -1.23 8.29 -8.00
N PHE A 147 -0.69 7.74 -9.08
CA PHE A 147 -0.16 8.62 -10.13
C PHE A 147 -1.21 9.58 -10.69
N ALA A 148 -2.45 9.14 -10.83
CA ALA A 148 -3.55 10.00 -11.30
C ALA A 148 -3.83 11.15 -10.33
N GLU A 149 -3.84 10.91 -9.01
CA GLU A 149 -4.00 11.95 -8.00
C GLU A 149 -2.81 12.92 -7.97
N PHE A 150 -1.59 12.40 -8.12
CA PHE A 150 -0.37 13.21 -8.22
C PHE A 150 -0.39 14.08 -9.48
N TYR A 151 -0.66 13.50 -10.63
CA TYR A 151 -0.68 14.19 -11.93
C TYR A 151 -1.77 15.27 -11.98
N ALA A 152 -2.91 15.06 -11.34
CA ALA A 152 -3.99 16.05 -11.28
C ALA A 152 -3.59 17.36 -10.59
N VAL A 153 -2.51 17.37 -9.83
CA VAL A 153 -2.01 18.53 -9.08
C VAL A 153 -0.60 18.95 -9.50
N PHE A 154 0.01 18.22 -10.41
CA PHE A 154 1.33 18.49 -10.94
C PHE A 154 1.26 19.61 -12.01
N ASP A 155 2.20 20.55 -11.93
CA ASP A 155 2.32 21.65 -12.91
C ASP A 155 3.36 21.25 -13.98
N GLY A 156 2.91 20.52 -15.01
CA GLY A 156 3.76 20.02 -16.08
C GLY A 156 3.04 18.99 -16.94
N ASP A 157 3.75 18.45 -17.91
CA ASP A 157 3.21 17.41 -18.77
C ASP A 157 3.29 16.00 -18.14
N TYR A 158 2.82 14.99 -18.88
CA TYR A 158 2.81 13.61 -18.39
C TYR A 158 4.23 13.06 -18.20
N ASP A 159 5.15 13.35 -19.10
CA ASP A 159 6.46 12.72 -19.09
C ASP A 159 7.28 13.28 -17.92
N ASP A 160 7.20 14.57 -17.65
CA ASP A 160 7.80 15.22 -16.47
C ASP A 160 7.17 14.68 -15.17
N ALA A 161 5.85 14.59 -15.12
CA ALA A 161 5.15 14.05 -13.95
C ALA A 161 5.51 12.58 -13.68
N TRP A 162 5.64 11.78 -14.74
CA TRP A 162 5.99 10.37 -14.62
C TRP A 162 7.43 10.20 -14.10
N GLU A 163 8.38 10.94 -14.65
CA GLU A 163 9.76 10.94 -14.18
C GLU A 163 9.85 11.34 -12.71
N GLU A 164 9.17 12.43 -12.33
CA GLU A 164 9.15 12.91 -10.96
C GLU A 164 8.51 11.89 -9.99
N TYR A 165 7.40 11.29 -10.38
CA TYR A 165 6.74 10.28 -9.56
C TYR A 165 7.59 9.02 -9.35
N MET A 166 8.31 8.57 -10.39
CA MET A 166 9.27 7.46 -10.27
C MET A 166 10.42 7.77 -9.32
N ILE A 167 10.82 9.03 -9.20
CA ILE A 167 11.93 9.45 -8.32
C ILE A 167 11.45 9.72 -6.90
N TYR A 168 10.39 10.53 -6.72
CA TYR A 168 9.99 11.07 -5.43
C TYR A 168 8.71 10.47 -4.85
N GLY A 169 8.02 9.60 -5.58
CA GLY A 169 6.82 8.91 -5.11
C GLY A 169 5.58 9.78 -4.99
N GLY A 170 4.60 9.31 -4.23
CA GLY A 170 3.28 9.90 -4.09
C GLY A 170 2.93 10.41 -2.69
N LEU A 171 3.90 10.68 -1.79
CA LEU A 171 3.55 11.29 -0.50
C LEU A 171 2.98 12.70 -0.70
N PRO A 172 1.78 13.02 -0.14
CA PRO A 172 1.08 14.29 -0.41
C PRO A 172 1.91 15.53 -0.15
N GLN A 173 2.77 15.53 0.87
CA GLN A 173 3.62 16.67 1.19
C GLN A 173 4.72 16.88 0.13
N VAL A 174 5.23 15.80 -0.46
CA VAL A 174 6.27 15.86 -1.52
C VAL A 174 5.71 16.52 -2.78
N ALA A 175 4.46 16.20 -3.14
CA ALA A 175 3.76 16.79 -4.27
C ALA A 175 3.55 18.32 -4.14
N GLN A 176 3.71 18.89 -2.93
CA GLN A 176 3.60 20.34 -2.70
C GLN A 176 4.93 21.08 -2.80
N PHE A 177 6.05 20.39 -2.86
CA PHE A 177 7.36 21.01 -2.98
C PHE A 177 7.73 21.21 -4.45
N SER A 178 8.26 22.39 -4.78
CA SER A 178 8.75 22.71 -6.11
C SER A 178 10.25 22.47 -6.27
N ILE A 179 11.00 22.27 -5.19
CA ILE A 179 12.46 22.14 -5.19
C ILE A 179 12.86 20.70 -4.96
N GLU A 180 13.52 20.06 -5.90
CA GLU A 180 13.99 18.67 -5.84
C GLU A 180 14.79 18.36 -4.58
N ARG A 181 15.73 19.24 -4.24
CA ARG A 181 16.53 19.09 -3.02
C ARG A 181 15.66 19.01 -1.76
N GLN A 182 14.61 19.83 -1.67
CA GLN A 182 13.68 19.84 -0.56
C GLN A 182 12.88 18.52 -0.50
N LYS A 183 12.44 17.99 -1.64
CA LYS A 183 11.78 16.68 -1.73
C LYS A 183 12.69 15.57 -1.20
N ALA A 184 13.93 15.53 -1.68
CA ALA A 184 14.90 14.51 -1.30
C ALA A 184 15.25 14.58 0.20
N GLU A 185 15.51 15.78 0.74
CA GLU A 185 15.81 15.99 2.16
C GLU A 185 14.61 15.60 3.04
N TYR A 186 13.40 15.99 2.65
CA TYR A 186 12.18 15.62 3.37
C TYR A 186 11.99 14.10 3.42
N LEU A 187 12.08 13.41 2.29
CA LEU A 187 11.93 11.95 2.21
C LEU A 187 12.96 11.21 3.08
N LYS A 188 14.23 11.63 3.03
CA LYS A 188 15.28 11.06 3.89
C LYS A 188 14.99 11.27 5.38
N ASN A 189 14.57 12.49 5.74
CA ASN A 189 14.27 12.83 7.13
C ASN A 189 13.09 12.03 7.67
N ILE A 190 11.98 11.96 6.94
CA ILE A 190 10.82 11.19 7.42
C ILE A 190 11.08 9.70 7.43
N PHE A 191 11.87 9.17 6.48
CA PHE A 191 12.22 7.76 6.48
C PHE A 191 12.93 7.36 7.76
N THR A 192 13.95 8.11 8.16
CA THR A 192 14.77 7.80 9.34
C THR A 192 14.06 8.15 10.64
N ASN A 193 13.53 9.38 10.73
CA ASN A 193 13.05 9.96 11.99
C ASN A 193 11.57 9.66 12.28
N VAL A 194 10.83 9.13 11.30
CA VAL A 194 9.44 8.75 11.51
C VAL A 194 9.30 7.24 11.35
N TYR A 195 9.49 6.70 10.15
CA TYR A 195 9.15 5.29 9.90
C TYR A 195 10.06 4.31 10.64
N ILE A 196 11.37 4.45 10.53
CA ILE A 196 12.31 3.54 11.23
C ILE A 196 12.18 3.71 12.74
N LYS A 197 12.06 4.94 13.21
CA LYS A 197 11.87 5.22 14.64
C LYS A 197 10.59 4.57 15.18
N ASP A 198 9.47 4.70 14.49
CA ASP A 198 8.20 4.07 14.89
C ASP A 198 8.33 2.54 14.97
N VAL A 199 8.92 1.90 13.96
CA VAL A 199 9.16 0.45 13.96
C VAL A 199 10.01 0.03 15.16
N VAL A 200 11.10 0.76 15.43
CA VAL A 200 12.04 0.49 16.53
C VAL A 200 11.38 0.66 17.90
N GLU A 201 10.73 1.79 18.14
CA GLU A 201 10.12 2.10 19.44
C GLU A 201 8.96 1.17 19.77
N ARG A 202 8.05 0.94 18.82
CA ARG A 202 6.88 0.07 19.03
C ARG A 202 7.22 -1.38 19.27
N ASN A 203 8.24 -1.88 18.58
CA ASN A 203 8.64 -3.28 18.69
C ASN A 203 9.82 -3.48 19.64
N ARG A 204 10.26 -2.41 20.34
CA ARG A 204 11.37 -2.42 21.31
C ARG A 204 12.63 -3.06 20.73
N ILE A 205 12.95 -2.71 19.48
CA ILE A 205 14.12 -3.24 18.78
C ILE A 205 15.38 -2.63 19.40
N GLN A 206 16.29 -3.46 19.88
CA GLN A 206 17.51 -3.00 20.52
C GLN A 206 18.61 -2.63 19.50
N ASN A 207 18.67 -3.33 18.38
CA ASN A 207 19.71 -3.13 17.36
C ASN A 207 19.13 -2.42 16.12
N VAL A 208 19.22 -1.08 16.14
CA VAL A 208 18.68 -0.22 15.06
C VAL A 208 19.46 -0.39 13.76
N ASP A 209 20.77 -0.68 13.84
CA ASP A 209 21.63 -0.86 12.65
C ASP A 209 21.24 -2.11 11.84
N GLU A 210 20.79 -3.16 12.52
CA GLU A 210 20.34 -4.39 11.85
C GLU A 210 19.06 -4.16 11.05
N ILE A 211 18.08 -3.47 11.61
CA ILE A 211 16.85 -3.15 10.86
C ILE A 211 17.14 -2.16 9.73
N GLY A 212 18.04 -1.21 9.94
CA GLY A 212 18.50 -0.30 8.89
C GLY A 212 19.10 -1.07 7.70
N THR A 213 20.01 -2.01 7.97
CA THR A 213 20.64 -2.87 6.94
C THR A 213 19.60 -3.77 6.26
N LEU A 214 18.63 -4.34 7.02
CA LEU A 214 17.55 -5.13 6.44
C LEU A 214 16.74 -4.32 5.43
N VAL A 215 16.41 -3.09 5.77
CA VAL A 215 15.69 -2.19 4.87
C VAL A 215 16.50 -1.85 3.62
N ASP A 216 17.84 -1.66 3.74
CA ASP A 216 18.73 -1.46 2.58
C ASP A 216 18.69 -2.66 1.63
N ILE A 217 18.75 -3.86 2.17
CA ILE A 217 18.68 -5.11 1.39
C ILE A 217 17.32 -5.22 0.67
N LEU A 218 16.20 -4.96 1.38
CA LEU A 218 14.87 -5.01 0.80
C LEU A 218 14.67 -3.93 -0.28
N ALA A 219 15.18 -2.72 -0.04
CA ALA A 219 15.10 -1.62 -0.99
C ALA A 219 15.91 -1.88 -2.25
N SER A 220 17.09 -2.51 -2.12
CA SER A 220 17.93 -2.89 -3.26
C SER A 220 17.40 -4.11 -4.02
N ALA A 221 16.63 -4.98 -3.35
CA ALA A 221 16.03 -6.18 -3.92
C ALA A 221 14.54 -6.02 -4.28
N ILE A 222 14.08 -4.77 -4.49
CA ILE A 222 12.69 -4.49 -4.87
C ILE A 222 12.29 -5.29 -6.10
N GLY A 223 11.11 -5.92 -6.07
CA GLY A 223 10.63 -6.76 -7.17
C GLY A 223 11.39 -8.08 -7.37
N ALA A 224 12.48 -8.33 -6.65
CA ALA A 224 13.23 -9.59 -6.74
C ALA A 224 12.77 -10.60 -5.68
N PRO A 225 12.63 -11.90 -6.04
CA PRO A 225 12.27 -12.93 -5.07
C PRO A 225 13.36 -13.11 -4.00
N THR A 226 12.98 -12.95 -2.75
CA THR A 226 13.88 -13.12 -1.61
C THR A 226 13.23 -13.90 -0.46
N ASN A 227 14.04 -14.31 0.50
CA ASN A 227 13.59 -14.98 1.71
C ASN A 227 14.54 -14.70 2.88
N PRO A 228 14.13 -14.94 4.14
CA PRO A 228 14.96 -14.71 5.31
C PRO A 228 16.36 -15.38 5.24
N SER A 229 16.47 -16.56 4.63
CA SER A 229 17.77 -17.26 4.50
C SER A 229 18.70 -16.56 3.52
N LYS A 230 18.20 -16.08 2.38
CA LYS A 230 19.02 -15.27 1.45
C LYS A 230 19.50 -13.99 2.13
N ILE A 231 18.60 -13.30 2.83
CA ILE A 231 18.92 -12.08 3.57
C ILE A 231 19.95 -12.36 4.66
N SER A 232 19.79 -13.42 5.45
CA SER A 232 20.76 -13.84 6.47
C SER A 232 22.17 -14.10 5.88
N ASN A 233 22.22 -14.75 4.71
CA ASN A 233 23.49 -14.97 4.01
C ASN A 233 24.13 -13.65 3.55
N THR A 234 23.34 -12.68 3.08
CA THR A 234 23.84 -11.34 2.73
C THR A 234 24.40 -10.61 3.94
N PHE A 235 23.70 -10.64 5.09
CA PHE A 235 24.22 -10.07 6.34
C PHE A 235 25.57 -10.69 6.73
N LYS A 236 25.67 -12.01 6.64
CA LYS A 236 26.90 -12.73 6.97
C LYS A 236 28.05 -12.39 6.02
N SER A 237 27.79 -12.33 4.72
CA SER A 237 28.83 -12.06 3.70
C SER A 237 29.29 -10.61 3.68
N GLU A 238 28.38 -9.65 3.86
CA GLU A 238 28.69 -8.23 3.72
C GLU A 238 29.09 -7.55 5.05
N ARG A 239 28.54 -8.02 6.18
CA ARG A 239 28.72 -7.40 7.49
C ARG A 239 29.38 -8.31 8.54
N GLY A 240 29.55 -9.59 8.26
CA GLY A 240 30.04 -10.57 9.25
C GLY A 240 29.06 -10.84 10.41
N ILE A 241 27.80 -10.42 10.28
CA ILE A 241 26.77 -10.54 11.33
C ILE A 241 25.95 -11.80 11.12
N ASN A 242 25.80 -12.60 12.17
CA ASN A 242 24.87 -13.72 12.17
C ASN A 242 23.47 -13.23 12.57
N TYR A 243 22.63 -12.98 11.57
CA TYR A 243 21.27 -12.54 11.77
C TYR A 243 20.30 -13.70 11.57
N SER A 244 19.54 -14.08 12.59
CA SER A 244 18.71 -15.29 12.53
C SER A 244 17.55 -15.12 11.55
N ASN A 245 17.19 -16.18 10.83
CA ASN A 245 16.04 -16.16 9.91
C ASN A 245 14.76 -15.76 10.62
N LYS A 246 14.57 -16.17 11.88
CA LYS A 246 13.40 -15.83 12.69
C LYS A 246 13.36 -14.33 12.98
N THR A 247 14.49 -13.73 13.37
CA THR A 247 14.57 -12.29 13.65
C THR A 247 14.33 -11.48 12.39
N ILE A 248 14.93 -11.89 11.26
CA ILE A 248 14.68 -11.26 9.95
C ILE A 248 13.21 -11.31 9.58
N SER A 249 12.56 -12.48 9.73
CA SER A 249 11.13 -12.61 9.46
C SER A 249 10.28 -11.68 10.33
N ASN A 250 10.56 -11.62 11.63
CA ASN A 250 9.85 -10.72 12.55
C ASN A 250 10.03 -9.25 12.17
N HIS A 251 11.26 -8.83 11.80
CA HIS A 251 11.52 -7.45 11.40
C HIS A 251 10.84 -7.09 10.06
N ILE A 252 10.75 -8.04 9.13
CA ILE A 252 9.97 -7.88 7.90
C ILE A 252 8.47 -7.74 8.25
N ASP A 253 7.97 -8.52 9.21
CA ASP A 253 6.59 -8.40 9.68
C ASP A 253 6.34 -7.01 10.27
N TYR A 254 7.24 -6.50 11.11
CA TYR A 254 7.13 -5.15 11.69
C TYR A 254 7.12 -4.03 10.63
N LEU A 255 7.98 -4.15 9.58
CA LEU A 255 7.97 -3.19 8.47
C LEU A 255 6.65 -3.23 7.69
N ALA A 256 6.06 -4.41 7.53
CA ALA A 256 4.77 -4.58 6.88
C ALA A 256 3.61 -4.08 7.76
N GLU A 257 3.69 -4.29 9.08
CA GLU A 257 2.72 -3.77 10.04
C GLU A 257 2.67 -2.23 10.06
N GLU A 258 3.79 -1.55 9.86
CA GLU A 258 3.83 -0.08 9.71
C GLU A 258 3.49 0.37 8.27
N PHE A 259 3.01 -0.52 7.43
CA PHE A 259 2.68 -0.24 6.03
C PHE A 259 3.84 0.30 5.18
N LEU A 260 5.09 0.14 5.63
CA LEU A 260 6.24 0.61 4.85
C LEU A 260 6.50 -0.27 3.63
N ILE A 261 6.28 -1.58 3.79
CA ILE A 261 6.37 -2.57 2.72
C ILE A 261 5.13 -3.45 2.66
N SER A 262 4.89 -4.02 1.50
CA SER A 262 3.89 -5.07 1.28
C SER A 262 4.58 -6.36 0.88
N LYS A 263 4.05 -7.50 1.35
CA LYS A 263 4.49 -8.85 0.99
C LYS A 263 3.62 -9.37 -0.13
N ALA A 264 4.19 -9.63 -1.29
CA ALA A 264 3.48 -10.29 -2.39
C ALA A 264 3.72 -11.80 -2.31
N ASN A 265 2.65 -12.55 -2.09
CA ASN A 265 2.70 -13.99 -2.02
C ASN A 265 2.93 -14.59 -3.41
N ARG A 266 3.50 -15.80 -3.46
CA ARG A 266 3.66 -16.53 -4.71
C ARG A 266 2.52 -17.52 -4.91
N TYR A 267 1.90 -17.46 -6.08
CA TYR A 267 0.79 -18.31 -6.47
C TYR A 267 1.17 -19.19 -7.67
N ASP A 268 1.15 -20.51 -7.47
CA ASP A 268 1.32 -21.48 -8.56
C ASP A 268 0.04 -21.53 -9.38
N ILE A 269 0.10 -20.98 -10.60
CA ILE A 269 -1.05 -20.81 -11.50
C ILE A 269 -1.60 -22.18 -11.94
N LYS A 270 -0.71 -23.13 -12.24
CA LYS A 270 -1.12 -24.48 -12.69
C LYS A 270 -1.58 -25.34 -11.51
N GLY A 271 -0.85 -25.29 -10.41
CA GLY A 271 -1.17 -26.05 -9.19
C GLY A 271 -2.29 -25.44 -8.35
N ARG A 272 -2.69 -24.20 -8.65
CA ARG A 272 -3.75 -23.44 -7.94
C ARG A 272 -3.54 -23.39 -6.41
N LYS A 273 -2.31 -23.12 -5.99
CA LYS A 273 -1.92 -23.09 -4.58
C LYS A 273 -0.88 -22.01 -4.29
N TYR A 274 -0.86 -21.53 -3.07
CA TYR A 274 0.20 -20.65 -2.60
C TYR A 274 1.51 -21.41 -2.36
N VAL A 275 2.62 -20.73 -2.67
CA VAL A 275 3.98 -21.24 -2.44
C VAL A 275 4.66 -20.34 -1.40
N GLY A 276 4.89 -20.88 -0.23
CA GLY A 276 5.37 -20.12 0.95
C GLY A 276 6.84 -19.70 0.95
N ALA A 277 7.55 -19.76 -0.18
CA ALA A 277 8.98 -19.43 -0.26
C ALA A 277 9.27 -18.36 -1.31
N ASN A 278 10.31 -17.55 -1.05
CA ASN A 278 10.81 -16.53 -1.98
C ASN A 278 9.74 -15.48 -2.35
N LEU A 279 9.23 -14.75 -1.35
CA LEU A 279 8.29 -13.66 -1.57
C LEU A 279 8.96 -12.48 -2.29
N LYS A 280 8.16 -11.65 -2.95
CA LYS A 280 8.57 -10.31 -3.36
C LYS A 280 8.10 -9.28 -2.33
N TYR A 281 8.86 -8.21 -2.21
CA TYR A 281 8.53 -7.11 -1.32
C TYR A 281 8.47 -5.81 -2.12
N TYR A 282 7.42 -5.04 -1.91
CA TYR A 282 7.18 -3.76 -2.56
C TYR A 282 7.04 -2.67 -1.51
N PHE A 283 7.65 -1.52 -1.75
CA PHE A 283 7.48 -0.36 -0.89
C PHE A 283 6.13 0.31 -1.17
N SER A 284 5.47 0.76 -0.12
CA SER A 284 4.20 1.48 -0.24
C SER A 284 4.36 2.84 -0.93
N ASP A 285 5.58 3.39 -0.93
CA ASP A 285 5.94 4.60 -1.67
C ASP A 285 7.34 4.46 -2.26
N ILE A 286 7.46 4.74 -3.56
CA ILE A 286 8.74 4.58 -4.26
C ILE A 286 9.75 5.66 -3.87
N GLY A 287 9.28 6.87 -3.53
CA GLY A 287 10.15 7.94 -3.07
C GLY A 287 10.83 7.62 -1.74
N LEU A 288 10.13 6.94 -0.85
CA LEU A 288 10.72 6.43 0.40
C LEU A 288 11.81 5.38 0.14
N ARG A 289 11.56 4.45 -0.78
CA ARG A 289 12.57 3.46 -1.22
C ARG A 289 13.80 4.15 -1.80
N ASN A 290 13.61 5.09 -2.70
CA ASN A 290 14.69 5.80 -3.37
C ASN A 290 15.49 6.67 -2.38
N ALA A 291 14.82 7.34 -1.45
CA ALA A 291 15.45 8.13 -0.39
C ALA A 291 16.35 7.26 0.50
N ARG A 292 15.90 6.06 0.85
CA ARG A 292 16.70 5.11 1.62
C ARG A 292 18.00 4.72 0.92
N LEU A 293 17.98 4.60 -0.40
CA LEU A 293 19.15 4.30 -1.23
C LEU A 293 19.89 5.56 -1.72
N ASN A 294 19.61 6.72 -1.10
CA ASN A 294 20.21 8.01 -1.48
C ASN A 294 19.99 8.36 -2.97
N PHE A 295 18.89 7.91 -3.58
CA PHE A 295 18.55 8.12 -4.99
C PHE A 295 19.60 7.58 -5.99
N ARG A 296 20.42 6.59 -5.58
CA ARG A 296 21.53 6.06 -6.39
C ARG A 296 21.14 4.88 -7.28
N GLN A 297 20.18 4.06 -6.83
CA GLN A 297 19.73 2.87 -7.56
C GLN A 297 18.37 3.17 -8.20
N GLN A 298 18.40 3.62 -9.43
CA GLN A 298 17.21 3.82 -10.24
C GLN A 298 17.14 2.72 -11.29
N GLU A 299 16.48 1.64 -10.95
CA GLU A 299 16.19 0.52 -11.84
C GLU A 299 14.75 0.66 -12.36
N PRO A 300 14.55 1.31 -13.54
CA PRO A 300 13.21 1.71 -14.00
C PRO A 300 12.22 0.56 -14.04
N THR A 301 12.65 -0.63 -14.44
CA THR A 301 11.79 -1.82 -14.53
C THR A 301 11.18 -2.19 -13.17
N HIS A 302 12.01 -2.31 -12.13
CA HIS A 302 11.54 -2.67 -10.79
C HIS A 302 10.75 -1.54 -10.12
N ILE A 303 11.11 -0.27 -10.40
CA ILE A 303 10.33 0.89 -9.94
C ILE A 303 8.93 0.85 -10.56
N MET A 304 8.83 0.62 -11.87
CA MET A 304 7.55 0.49 -12.57
C MET A 304 6.72 -0.67 -12.00
N GLU A 305 7.35 -1.83 -11.79
CA GLU A 305 6.69 -2.99 -11.21
C GLU A 305 6.09 -2.66 -9.83
N ASN A 306 6.85 -1.96 -8.96
CA ASN A 306 6.35 -1.52 -7.66
C ASN A 306 5.19 -0.52 -7.78
N ILE A 307 5.25 0.41 -8.72
CA ILE A 307 4.17 1.39 -8.95
C ILE A 307 2.91 0.68 -9.44
N VAL A 308 3.03 -0.27 -10.37
CA VAL A 308 1.89 -1.08 -10.84
C VAL A 308 1.30 -1.90 -9.69
N TYR A 309 2.13 -2.53 -8.86
CA TYR A 309 1.68 -3.25 -7.67
C TYR A 309 0.84 -2.37 -6.75
N ASN A 310 1.35 -1.18 -6.41
CA ASN A 310 0.64 -0.24 -5.54
C ASN A 310 -0.67 0.25 -6.18
N GLU A 311 -0.66 0.57 -7.47
CA GLU A 311 -1.85 1.00 -8.20
C GLU A 311 -2.95 -0.07 -8.19
N LEU A 312 -2.58 -1.34 -8.37
CA LEU A 312 -3.52 -2.46 -8.29
C LEU A 312 -4.14 -2.60 -6.89
N LEU A 313 -3.34 -2.40 -5.83
CA LEU A 313 -3.86 -2.38 -4.45
C LEU A 313 -4.78 -1.18 -4.19
N ILE A 314 -4.45 0.00 -4.69
CA ILE A 314 -5.29 1.22 -4.59
C ILE A 314 -6.66 0.98 -5.24
N ARG A 315 -6.71 0.25 -6.35
CA ARG A 315 -7.95 -0.15 -7.04
C ARG A 315 -8.72 -1.28 -6.33
N GLY A 316 -8.20 -1.80 -5.21
CA GLY A 316 -8.87 -2.83 -4.42
C GLY A 316 -8.71 -4.26 -4.94
N TYR A 317 -7.74 -4.51 -5.81
CA TYR A 317 -7.41 -5.87 -6.25
C TYR A 317 -6.60 -6.64 -5.20
N ASN A 318 -6.80 -7.95 -5.15
CA ASN A 318 -5.87 -8.87 -4.51
C ASN A 318 -4.75 -9.22 -5.50
N VAL A 319 -3.50 -9.01 -5.10
CA VAL A 319 -2.34 -9.10 -5.99
C VAL A 319 -1.33 -10.11 -5.44
N ASP A 320 -1.05 -11.14 -6.22
CA ASP A 320 -0.04 -12.16 -5.94
C ASP A 320 1.00 -12.19 -7.09
N VAL A 321 2.17 -12.74 -6.85
CA VAL A 321 3.17 -13.04 -7.89
C VAL A 321 2.88 -14.41 -8.48
N GLY A 322 2.72 -14.50 -9.80
CA GLY A 322 2.44 -15.75 -10.49
C GLY A 322 3.68 -16.58 -10.76
N ILE A 323 3.56 -17.89 -10.61
CA ILE A 323 4.58 -18.85 -11.08
C ILE A 323 3.95 -19.90 -11.98
N VAL A 324 4.67 -20.25 -13.02
CA VAL A 324 4.26 -21.29 -14.00
C VAL A 324 5.41 -22.29 -14.15
N ASP A 325 5.18 -23.51 -13.68
CA ASP A 325 6.14 -24.60 -13.85
C ASP A 325 6.12 -25.10 -15.30
N VAL A 326 7.30 -25.12 -15.92
CA VAL A 326 7.52 -25.65 -17.26
C VAL A 326 8.62 -26.69 -17.26
N PHE A 327 8.49 -27.68 -18.14
CA PHE A 327 9.50 -28.71 -18.33
C PHE A 327 10.11 -28.56 -19.72
N ALA A 328 11.39 -28.23 -19.77
CA ALA A 328 12.18 -28.16 -20.99
C ALA A 328 13.06 -29.43 -21.13
N LYS A 329 13.45 -29.76 -22.35
CA LYS A 329 14.50 -30.76 -22.60
C LYS A 329 15.83 -30.02 -22.72
N SER A 330 16.87 -30.48 -22.00
CA SER A 330 18.23 -30.00 -22.25
C SER A 330 18.71 -30.49 -23.62
N GLY A 331 19.79 -29.88 -24.14
CA GLY A 331 20.48 -30.37 -25.34
C GLY A 331 20.96 -31.84 -25.26
N GLU A 332 21.05 -32.37 -24.03
CA GLU A 332 21.41 -33.78 -23.76
C GLU A 332 20.13 -34.66 -23.54
N GLY A 333 18.93 -34.15 -23.80
CA GLY A 333 17.67 -34.90 -23.66
C GLY A 333 17.14 -35.01 -22.21
N LYS A 334 17.86 -34.48 -21.21
CA LYS A 334 17.39 -34.49 -19.82
C LYS A 334 16.23 -33.50 -19.61
N ARG A 335 15.25 -33.90 -18.84
CA ARG A 335 14.13 -33.03 -18.45
C ARG A 335 14.60 -32.03 -17.43
N ILE A 336 14.54 -30.74 -17.76
CA ILE A 336 14.87 -29.63 -16.87
C ILE A 336 13.57 -29.00 -16.41
N HIS A 337 13.40 -28.87 -15.09
CA HIS A 337 12.30 -28.08 -14.50
C HIS A 337 12.71 -26.61 -14.46
N LYS A 338 11.88 -25.73 -15.02
CA LYS A 338 12.06 -24.27 -15.00
C LYS A 338 10.78 -23.62 -14.50
N GLN A 339 10.94 -22.65 -13.64
CA GLN A 339 9.82 -21.77 -13.21
C GLN A 339 9.87 -20.49 -14.03
N LEU A 340 8.76 -20.16 -14.67
CA LEU A 340 8.51 -18.85 -15.28
C LEU A 340 7.72 -18.01 -14.30
N GLU A 341 8.00 -16.72 -14.24
CA GLU A 341 7.31 -15.77 -13.40
C GLU A 341 6.30 -14.97 -14.22
N VAL A 342 5.18 -14.67 -13.59
CA VAL A 342 4.20 -13.67 -14.02
C VAL A 342 4.21 -12.62 -12.92
N ASP A 343 4.50 -11.37 -13.25
CA ASP A 343 4.68 -10.34 -12.25
C ASP A 343 3.49 -10.26 -11.31
N PHE A 344 2.25 -10.28 -11.86
CA PHE A 344 1.07 -10.25 -11.02
C PHE A 344 -0.05 -11.18 -11.49
N VAL A 345 -0.64 -11.89 -10.52
CA VAL A 345 -1.94 -12.53 -10.61
C VAL A 345 -2.90 -11.69 -9.82
N VAL A 346 -3.86 -11.09 -10.51
CA VAL A 346 -4.74 -10.07 -9.95
C VAL A 346 -6.17 -10.60 -9.90
N ASN A 347 -6.80 -10.53 -8.73
CA ASN A 347 -8.14 -11.05 -8.53
C ASN A 347 -9.06 -10.01 -7.88
N GLN A 348 -10.31 -9.93 -8.38
CA GLN A 348 -11.39 -9.18 -7.74
C GLN A 348 -12.72 -9.89 -8.01
N GLY A 349 -13.35 -10.40 -6.96
CA GLY A 349 -14.55 -11.23 -7.12
C GLY A 349 -14.28 -12.46 -8.00
N SER A 350 -15.00 -12.59 -9.10
CA SER A 350 -14.83 -13.67 -10.09
C SER A 350 -13.82 -13.34 -11.21
N GLN A 351 -13.32 -12.11 -11.25
CA GLN A 351 -12.40 -11.67 -12.29
C GLN A 351 -10.96 -12.01 -11.92
N ARG A 352 -10.20 -12.43 -12.94
CA ARG A 352 -8.76 -12.68 -12.83
C ARG A 352 -8.02 -12.11 -14.02
N TYR A 353 -6.88 -11.51 -13.76
CA TYR A 353 -5.97 -10.99 -14.77
C TYR A 353 -4.55 -11.48 -14.49
N TYR A 354 -3.79 -11.72 -15.56
CA TYR A 354 -2.35 -11.97 -15.50
C TYR A 354 -1.65 -10.74 -16.06
N ILE A 355 -0.77 -10.13 -15.30
CA ILE A 355 -0.12 -8.87 -15.67
C ILE A 355 1.39 -9.07 -15.69
N GLN A 356 2.02 -8.61 -16.77
CA GLN A 356 3.46 -8.48 -16.92
C GLN A 356 3.80 -7.00 -17.08
N VAL A 357 4.87 -6.55 -16.44
CA VAL A 357 5.35 -5.17 -16.52
C VAL A 357 6.67 -5.14 -17.25
N ALA A 358 6.73 -4.47 -18.38
CA ALA A 358 7.92 -4.39 -19.21
C ALA A 358 8.33 -2.94 -19.43
N TYR A 359 9.59 -2.60 -19.18
CA TYR A 359 10.08 -1.26 -19.48
C TYR A 359 10.17 -1.01 -21.00
N ASP A 360 10.60 -2.03 -21.75
CA ASP A 360 10.76 -1.97 -23.20
C ASP A 360 10.43 -3.31 -23.85
N MET A 361 9.68 -3.27 -24.95
CA MET A 361 9.31 -4.41 -25.79
C MET A 361 9.65 -4.16 -27.27
N ALA A 362 10.67 -3.35 -27.57
CA ALA A 362 10.97 -2.96 -28.95
C ALA A 362 11.53 -4.11 -29.82
N SER A 363 12.24 -5.09 -29.23
CA SER A 363 12.78 -6.23 -29.98
C SER A 363 11.89 -7.47 -29.87
N GLU A 364 11.85 -8.30 -30.92
CA GLU A 364 11.15 -9.59 -30.93
C GLU A 364 11.67 -10.54 -29.83
N GLU A 365 12.95 -10.48 -29.52
CA GLU A 365 13.57 -11.29 -28.49
C GLU A 365 13.02 -10.93 -27.10
N LYS A 366 12.94 -9.62 -26.76
CA LYS A 366 12.34 -9.14 -25.53
C LYS A 366 10.85 -9.47 -25.46
N GLN A 367 10.10 -9.27 -26.55
CA GLN A 367 8.68 -9.66 -26.60
C GLN A 367 8.51 -11.15 -26.35
N THR A 368 9.34 -11.99 -26.95
CA THR A 368 9.28 -13.43 -26.76
C THR A 368 9.57 -13.81 -25.31
N GLN A 369 10.54 -13.16 -24.68
CA GLN A 369 10.88 -13.39 -23.28
C GLN A 369 9.74 -13.00 -22.33
N GLU A 370 9.20 -11.80 -22.47
CA GLU A 370 8.12 -11.28 -21.63
C GLU A 370 6.81 -12.07 -21.78
N LEU A 371 6.47 -12.49 -23.02
CA LEU A 371 5.25 -13.23 -23.28
C LEU A 371 5.35 -14.74 -23.00
N ASN A 372 6.56 -15.25 -22.74
CA ASN A 372 6.78 -16.69 -22.56
C ASN A 372 6.01 -17.26 -21.36
N SER A 373 5.88 -16.53 -20.26
CA SER A 373 5.10 -16.96 -19.12
C SER A 373 3.64 -17.12 -19.48
N PHE A 374 3.06 -16.18 -20.22
CA PHE A 374 1.65 -16.18 -20.66
C PHE A 374 1.30 -17.34 -21.59
N ARG A 375 2.21 -17.69 -22.50
CA ARG A 375 2.05 -18.83 -23.43
C ARG A 375 1.95 -20.17 -22.71
N ASN A 376 2.49 -20.24 -21.51
CA ASN A 376 2.52 -21.46 -20.69
C ASN A 376 1.37 -21.52 -19.65
N ILE A 377 0.49 -20.52 -19.59
CA ILE A 377 -0.73 -20.53 -18.77
C ILE A 377 -1.86 -21.17 -19.56
N PRO A 378 -2.45 -22.29 -19.07
CA PRO A 378 -3.41 -23.08 -19.85
C PRO A 378 -4.84 -22.53 -19.83
N ASP A 379 -5.13 -21.52 -19.02
CA ASP A 379 -6.47 -20.92 -18.93
C ASP A 379 -6.64 -19.70 -19.85
N SER A 380 -7.89 -19.24 -19.97
CA SER A 380 -8.31 -18.15 -20.87
C SER A 380 -8.51 -16.81 -20.15
N PHE A 381 -8.08 -16.68 -18.91
CA PHE A 381 -8.13 -15.37 -18.25
C PHE A 381 -7.27 -14.35 -18.98
N LYS A 382 -7.67 -13.08 -18.88
CA LYS A 382 -7.05 -11.99 -19.62
C LYS A 382 -5.57 -11.83 -19.23
N LYS A 383 -4.72 -11.73 -20.23
CA LYS A 383 -3.27 -11.55 -20.12
C LYS A 383 -2.92 -10.16 -20.63
N ILE A 384 -2.29 -9.36 -19.78
CA ILE A 384 -2.06 -7.94 -20.02
C ILE A 384 -0.57 -7.63 -19.84
N VAL A 385 0.02 -6.93 -20.80
CA VAL A 385 1.37 -6.38 -20.67
C VAL A 385 1.27 -4.87 -20.55
N ILE A 386 1.83 -4.33 -19.47
CA ILE A 386 1.93 -2.89 -19.23
C ILE A 386 3.34 -2.46 -19.60
N VAL A 387 3.46 -1.61 -20.63
CA VAL A 387 4.74 -1.16 -21.18
C VAL A 387 4.95 0.31 -20.85
N ASN A 388 6.18 0.73 -20.59
CA ASN A 388 6.48 2.16 -20.42
C ASN A 388 6.02 2.97 -21.63
N GLY A 389 5.44 4.17 -21.37
CA GLY A 389 5.00 5.09 -22.40
C GLY A 389 3.49 5.27 -22.51
N THR A 390 3.07 5.85 -23.64
CA THR A 390 1.72 6.43 -23.80
C THR A 390 0.81 5.67 -24.74
N LYS A 391 1.20 4.46 -25.20
CA LYS A 391 0.45 3.67 -26.17
C LYS A 391 -0.95 3.33 -25.67
N LYS A 392 -1.95 3.50 -26.52
CA LYS A 392 -3.32 3.02 -26.27
C LYS A 392 -3.35 1.49 -26.24
N PRO A 393 -4.29 0.88 -25.53
CA PRO A 393 -4.39 -0.58 -25.49
C PRO A 393 -4.71 -1.16 -26.86
N TRP A 394 -4.10 -2.30 -27.16
CA TRP A 394 -4.33 -3.10 -28.36
C TRP A 394 -4.10 -4.58 -28.07
N ARG A 395 -4.54 -5.45 -28.96
CA ARG A 395 -4.33 -6.90 -28.83
C ARG A 395 -3.32 -7.35 -29.88
N ASN A 396 -2.36 -8.17 -29.48
CA ASN A 396 -1.47 -8.84 -30.42
C ASN A 396 -2.15 -10.07 -31.05
N ASP A 397 -1.45 -10.74 -31.98
CA ASP A 397 -1.97 -11.90 -32.71
C ASP A 397 -2.25 -13.10 -31.78
N GLU A 398 -1.66 -13.15 -30.59
CA GLU A 398 -1.91 -14.16 -29.57
C GLU A 398 -3.09 -13.81 -28.64
N GLY A 399 -3.73 -12.65 -28.85
CA GLY A 399 -4.86 -12.17 -28.07
C GLY A 399 -4.48 -11.49 -26.74
N PHE A 400 -3.20 -11.30 -26.46
CA PHE A 400 -2.75 -10.60 -25.27
C PHE A 400 -2.98 -9.09 -25.42
N VAL A 401 -3.44 -8.45 -24.36
CA VAL A 401 -3.61 -7.00 -24.32
C VAL A 401 -2.26 -6.35 -24.00
N ILE A 402 -1.86 -5.37 -24.80
CA ILE A 402 -0.67 -4.57 -24.54
C ILE A 402 -1.12 -3.12 -24.40
N MET A 403 -0.71 -2.45 -23.31
CA MET A 403 -1.06 -1.04 -23.08
C MET A 403 0.11 -0.25 -22.51
N GLY A 404 0.09 1.05 -22.74
CA GLY A 404 1.07 1.96 -22.17
C GLY A 404 0.78 2.27 -20.69
N MET A 405 1.83 2.54 -19.94
CA MET A 405 1.76 2.92 -18.53
C MET A 405 0.82 4.11 -18.29
N LYS A 406 0.86 5.12 -19.15
CA LYS A 406 -0.06 6.26 -19.09
C LYS A 406 -1.52 5.84 -19.10
N TYR A 407 -1.87 4.95 -20.04
CA TYR A 407 -3.26 4.48 -20.14
C TYR A 407 -3.66 3.70 -18.90
N PHE A 408 -2.79 2.81 -18.42
CA PHE A 408 -3.04 2.04 -17.20
C PHE A 408 -3.26 2.96 -16.00
N LEU A 409 -2.36 3.88 -15.73
CA LEU A 409 -2.40 4.72 -14.52
C LEU A 409 -3.52 5.76 -14.50
N LEU A 410 -3.92 6.29 -15.66
CA LEU A 410 -4.93 7.35 -15.75
C LEU A 410 -6.37 6.84 -15.99
N ASN A 411 -6.55 5.54 -16.25
CA ASN A 411 -7.87 4.95 -16.48
C ASN A 411 -8.12 3.83 -15.47
N VAL A 412 -9.02 4.06 -14.53
CA VAL A 412 -9.34 3.10 -13.47
C VAL A 412 -9.83 1.76 -14.03
N ASP A 413 -10.57 1.79 -15.13
CA ASP A 413 -11.14 0.61 -15.79
C ASP A 413 -10.21 0.01 -16.86
N SER A 414 -8.92 0.37 -16.86
CA SER A 414 -7.96 -0.06 -17.89
C SER A 414 -7.84 -1.58 -18.05
N LEU A 415 -8.08 -2.35 -17.00
CA LEU A 415 -8.04 -3.80 -17.05
C LEU A 415 -9.26 -4.41 -17.76
N GLU A 416 -10.33 -3.66 -17.96
CA GLU A 416 -11.57 -4.13 -18.62
C GLU A 416 -11.51 -4.09 -20.16
N PHE A 417 -10.52 -3.44 -20.75
CA PHE A 417 -10.34 -3.30 -22.21
C PHE A 417 -10.44 -4.61 -22.99
#